data_1208a958e6e84df0cd8c3dc0ad1cd1ad
#
_entry.id   1208a958e6e84df0cd8c3dc0ad1cd1ad
#
_cell.length_a   1.000
_cell.length_b   1.000
_cell.length_c   1.000
_cell.angle_alpha   90.00
_cell.angle_beta   90.00
_cell.angle_gamma   90.00
#
_symmetry.space_group_name_H-M   'P 1'
#
loop_
_entity.id
_entity.type
_entity.pdbx_description
1 polymer ?
#
loop_
_entity_poly.entity_id
_entity_poly.type
_entity_poly.pdbx_seq_one_letter_code
_entity_poly.pdbx_strand_id
1 'polypeptide(L)'
;MKIADLINWFEDWANPAWQESWDNCGWQIEPGILDEPARVLVCLTPTLAVMHEAIALKEQGNSVNLIFAHHPLIFGPLKSIQKGDPIGEMVRLSITHGIGVYTAHTNFDQVQDGTADVLAQVLELGQVEPIVATQGNLGYGRVGNLQPALTLDALLEKIQSRLAPPDLIYSPTADLNQSIHRVAVLGGSGASFLKDVAKTKAQVYLTSDCKFHQFQESRDRNLILIDAGHYATERPACATLVKKMQALNLEWVSLSTQDEDFRQFYNQ
;
A
#
# COMPACT_ATOMS: atom_id res chain seq x y z
N MET A 1 -8.79 3.95 -23.48
CA MET A 1 -8.19 5.10 -22.75
C MET A 1 -6.69 5.06 -23.00
N LYS A 2 -6.06 6.20 -23.33
CA LYS A 2 -4.60 6.30 -23.45
C LYS A 2 -3.93 6.27 -22.07
N ILE A 3 -2.64 5.95 -22.05
CA ILE A 3 -1.83 6.00 -20.81
C ILE A 3 -1.85 7.42 -20.22
N ALA A 4 -1.66 8.46 -21.04
CA ALA A 4 -1.72 9.85 -20.58
C ALA A 4 -3.04 10.17 -19.86
N ASP A 5 -4.18 9.73 -20.41
CA ASP A 5 -5.50 9.99 -19.82
C ASP A 5 -5.66 9.24 -18.48
N LEU A 6 -5.13 8.01 -18.38
CA LEU A 6 -5.14 7.23 -17.15
C LEU A 6 -4.31 7.91 -16.05
N ILE A 7 -3.11 8.37 -16.40
CA ILE A 7 -2.23 9.06 -15.44
C ILE A 7 -2.86 10.36 -14.98
N ASN A 8 -3.40 11.18 -15.89
CA ASN A 8 -4.10 12.41 -15.53
C ASN A 8 -5.29 12.12 -14.59
N TRP A 9 -6.12 11.10 -14.91
CA TRP A 9 -7.21 10.67 -14.02
C TRP A 9 -6.71 10.31 -12.62
N PHE A 10 -5.60 9.60 -12.53
CA PHE A 10 -5.02 9.21 -11.24
C PHE A 10 -4.46 10.43 -10.50
N GLU A 11 -3.73 11.30 -11.18
CA GLU A 11 -3.12 12.50 -10.59
C GLU A 11 -4.16 13.55 -10.15
N ASP A 12 -5.32 13.61 -10.81
CA ASP A 12 -6.47 14.39 -10.36
C ASP A 12 -7.04 13.87 -9.03
N TRP A 13 -6.95 12.57 -8.78
CA TRP A 13 -7.39 11.93 -7.55
C TRP A 13 -6.31 11.92 -6.46
N ALA A 14 -5.08 11.56 -6.80
CA ALA A 14 -3.93 11.44 -5.91
C ALA A 14 -2.73 12.20 -6.47
N ASN A 15 -2.75 13.53 -6.34
CA ASN A 15 -1.76 14.41 -6.95
C ASN A 15 -0.35 14.10 -6.43
N PRO A 16 0.67 13.88 -7.30
CA PRO A 16 2.04 13.63 -6.87
C PRO A 16 2.64 14.74 -5.99
N ALA A 17 2.17 15.98 -6.14
CA ALA A 17 2.60 17.08 -5.29
C ALA A 17 2.25 16.93 -3.79
N TRP A 18 1.36 15.97 -3.45
CA TRP A 18 1.02 15.66 -2.05
C TRP A 18 1.94 14.62 -1.42
N GLN A 19 2.93 14.12 -2.17
CA GLN A 19 3.91 13.18 -1.63
C GLN A 19 4.76 13.81 -0.52
N GLU A 20 5.35 12.96 0.32
CA GLU A 20 6.36 13.38 1.28
C GLU A 20 7.63 13.89 0.57
N SER A 21 8.35 14.80 1.20
CA SER A 21 9.53 15.46 0.60
C SER A 21 10.69 14.51 0.27
N TRP A 22 10.72 13.35 0.90
CA TRP A 22 11.72 12.29 0.69
C TRP A 22 11.27 11.25 -0.35
N ASP A 23 10.00 11.30 -0.78
CA ASP A 23 9.39 10.30 -1.65
C ASP A 23 9.60 10.59 -3.13
N ASN A 24 9.29 9.62 -3.99
CA ASN A 24 9.42 9.71 -5.44
C ASN A 24 8.20 9.09 -6.13
N CYS A 25 7.04 9.75 -6.02
CA CYS A 25 5.82 9.37 -6.74
C CYS A 25 5.85 9.79 -8.21
N GLY A 26 4.99 9.18 -9.01
CA GLY A 26 4.87 9.49 -10.42
C GLY A 26 5.70 8.57 -11.31
N TRP A 27 6.08 9.08 -12.47
CA TRP A 27 6.85 8.32 -13.44
C TRP A 27 8.25 7.95 -12.91
N GLN A 28 8.50 6.64 -12.82
CA GLN A 28 9.83 6.11 -12.53
C GLN A 28 10.61 5.89 -13.84
N ILE A 29 9.91 5.34 -14.83
CA ILE A 29 10.43 5.14 -16.19
C ILE A 29 9.26 5.36 -17.17
N GLU A 30 9.41 6.34 -18.06
CA GLU A 30 8.47 6.63 -19.15
C GLU A 30 9.18 6.42 -20.49
N PRO A 31 8.90 5.30 -21.21
CA PRO A 31 9.62 4.92 -22.43
C PRO A 31 8.99 5.48 -23.74
N GLY A 32 8.25 6.57 -23.69
CA GLY A 32 7.64 7.18 -24.88
C GLY A 32 6.29 6.57 -25.29
N ILE A 33 5.47 6.10 -24.33
CA ILE A 33 4.24 5.34 -24.57
C ILE A 33 2.95 6.07 -24.21
N LEU A 34 2.99 7.35 -23.92
CA LEU A 34 1.85 8.11 -23.38
C LEU A 34 0.60 8.09 -24.28
N ASP A 35 0.79 8.01 -25.60
CA ASP A 35 -0.31 7.97 -26.57
C ASP A 35 -0.87 6.55 -26.84
N GLU A 36 -0.26 5.51 -26.29
CA GLU A 36 -0.73 4.15 -26.45
C GLU A 36 -1.96 3.85 -25.58
N PRO A 37 -2.84 2.90 -26.00
CA PRO A 37 -3.90 2.39 -25.13
C PRO A 37 -3.31 1.75 -23.87
N ALA A 38 -3.83 2.14 -22.70
CA ALA A 38 -3.34 1.64 -21.43
C ALA A 38 -3.71 0.16 -21.20
N ARG A 39 -2.70 -0.66 -20.90
CA ARG A 39 -2.80 -2.05 -20.47
C ARG A 39 -1.89 -2.25 -19.27
N VAL A 40 -2.52 -2.36 -18.10
CA VAL A 40 -1.89 -2.09 -16.81
C VAL A 40 -1.74 -3.34 -15.95
N LEU A 41 -0.53 -3.63 -15.52
CA LEU A 41 -0.24 -4.59 -14.46
C LEU A 41 -0.02 -3.83 -13.15
N VAL A 42 -0.90 -4.04 -12.16
CA VAL A 42 -0.82 -3.39 -10.84
C VAL A 42 -0.07 -4.28 -9.86
N CYS A 43 0.83 -3.71 -9.07
CA CYS A 43 1.55 -4.42 -8.01
C CYS A 43 1.77 -3.53 -6.78
N LEU A 44 2.14 -4.14 -5.67
CA LEU A 44 2.62 -3.40 -4.50
C LEU A 44 4.06 -2.92 -4.75
N THR A 45 4.95 -3.86 -5.10
CA THR A 45 6.38 -3.58 -5.32
C THR A 45 6.81 -3.97 -6.73
N PRO A 46 7.40 -3.03 -7.52
CA PRO A 46 7.88 -3.33 -8.88
C PRO A 46 9.22 -4.07 -8.81
N THR A 47 9.17 -5.41 -8.95
CA THR A 47 10.34 -6.30 -8.93
C THR A 47 10.70 -6.81 -10.32
N LEU A 48 11.86 -7.46 -10.44
CA LEU A 48 12.21 -8.19 -11.67
C LEU A 48 11.20 -9.29 -12.00
N ALA A 49 10.63 -9.97 -10.99
CA ALA A 49 9.59 -10.99 -11.21
C ALA A 49 8.33 -10.37 -11.83
N VAL A 50 7.88 -9.22 -11.32
CA VAL A 50 6.75 -8.44 -11.88
C VAL A 50 7.06 -7.95 -13.30
N MET A 51 8.27 -7.47 -13.56
CA MET A 51 8.68 -7.05 -14.91
C MET A 51 8.68 -8.23 -15.90
N HIS A 52 9.19 -9.39 -15.50
CA HIS A 52 9.16 -10.60 -16.34
C HIS A 52 7.73 -11.09 -16.58
N GLU A 53 6.83 -11.00 -15.60
CA GLU A 53 5.40 -11.25 -15.78
C GLU A 53 4.81 -10.30 -16.84
N ALA A 54 5.09 -9.00 -16.73
CA ALA A 54 4.60 -8.00 -17.69
C ALA A 54 5.09 -8.28 -19.12
N ILE A 55 6.37 -8.66 -19.28
CA ILE A 55 6.96 -9.05 -20.56
C ILE A 55 6.27 -10.30 -21.12
N ALA A 56 6.11 -11.34 -20.30
CA ALA A 56 5.46 -12.58 -20.71
C ALA A 56 4.00 -12.36 -21.13
N LEU A 57 3.25 -11.55 -20.40
CA LEU A 57 1.89 -11.15 -20.74
C LEU A 57 1.83 -10.37 -22.05
N LYS A 58 2.80 -9.50 -22.30
CA LYS A 58 2.92 -8.76 -23.56
C LYS A 58 3.15 -9.69 -24.75
N GLU A 59 4.04 -10.67 -24.61
CA GLU A 59 4.34 -11.67 -25.65
C GLU A 59 3.16 -12.61 -25.92
N GLN A 60 2.31 -12.88 -24.92
CA GLN A 60 1.10 -13.70 -25.04
C GLN A 60 -0.10 -12.95 -25.66
N GLY A 61 0.06 -11.69 -26.06
CA GLY A 61 -0.96 -10.89 -26.72
C GLY A 61 -1.78 -9.96 -25.81
N ASN A 62 -1.55 -9.96 -24.50
CA ASN A 62 -2.18 -8.99 -23.59
C ASN A 62 -1.60 -7.59 -23.71
N SER A 63 -0.45 -7.47 -24.40
CA SER A 63 0.21 -6.20 -24.76
C SER A 63 0.43 -5.25 -23.56
N VAL A 64 0.73 -5.78 -22.37
CA VAL A 64 1.00 -4.97 -21.18
C VAL A 64 2.09 -3.93 -21.49
N ASN A 65 1.81 -2.67 -21.17
CA ASN A 65 2.71 -1.56 -21.43
C ASN A 65 2.93 -0.64 -20.24
N LEU A 66 2.25 -0.88 -19.10
CA LEU A 66 2.41 -0.10 -17.87
C LEU A 66 2.40 -1.02 -16.65
N ILE A 67 3.43 -0.93 -15.82
CA ILE A 67 3.42 -1.40 -14.42
C ILE A 67 3.01 -0.21 -13.56
N PHE A 68 1.90 -0.34 -12.84
CA PHE A 68 1.43 0.65 -11.87
C PHE A 68 1.67 0.11 -10.47
N ALA A 69 2.65 0.67 -9.77
CA ALA A 69 3.11 0.19 -8.47
C ALA A 69 2.72 1.13 -7.33
N HIS A 70 2.61 0.60 -6.12
CA HIS A 70 2.54 1.42 -4.92
C HIS A 70 3.94 1.90 -4.51
N HIS A 71 4.88 0.99 -4.33
CA HIS A 71 6.23 1.36 -3.93
C HIS A 71 7.05 1.93 -5.10
N PRO A 72 7.89 2.97 -4.85
CA PRO A 72 8.81 3.47 -5.86
C PRO A 72 9.86 2.42 -6.24
N LEU A 73 10.14 2.31 -7.55
CA LEU A 73 11.29 1.57 -8.03
C LEU A 73 12.60 2.30 -7.71
N ILE A 74 12.58 3.62 -7.82
CA ILE A 74 13.74 4.49 -7.66
C ILE A 74 13.49 5.45 -6.50
N PHE A 75 14.04 5.14 -5.31
CA PHE A 75 13.90 6.02 -4.14
C PHE A 75 14.83 7.23 -4.18
N GLY A 76 16.02 7.07 -4.76
CA GLY A 76 17.02 8.13 -4.84
C GLY A 76 17.69 8.18 -6.20
N PRO A 77 18.43 9.25 -6.52
CA PRO A 77 19.06 9.42 -7.81
C PRO A 77 19.97 8.25 -8.17
N LEU A 78 19.78 7.67 -9.35
CA LEU A 78 20.68 6.64 -9.89
C LEU A 78 21.97 7.27 -10.39
N LYS A 79 23.12 6.78 -9.91
CA LYS A 79 24.45 7.22 -10.37
C LYS A 79 24.90 6.48 -11.62
N SER A 80 24.39 5.28 -11.85
CA SER A 80 24.71 4.44 -13.00
C SER A 80 23.62 3.39 -13.22
N ILE A 81 23.52 2.87 -14.44
CA ILE A 81 22.70 1.73 -14.80
C ILE A 81 23.67 0.61 -15.21
N GLN A 82 23.73 -0.45 -14.42
CA GLN A 82 24.69 -1.53 -14.59
C GLN A 82 23.99 -2.89 -14.69
N LYS A 83 24.58 -3.77 -15.50
CA LYS A 83 24.16 -5.18 -15.56
C LYS A 83 24.39 -5.85 -14.20
N GLY A 84 23.37 -6.56 -13.71
CA GLY A 84 23.42 -7.26 -12.41
C GLY A 84 22.96 -6.41 -11.22
N ASP A 85 22.74 -5.10 -11.40
CA ASP A 85 22.00 -4.28 -10.46
C ASP A 85 20.49 -4.42 -10.72
N PRO A 86 19.66 -4.84 -9.73
CA PRO A 86 18.23 -5.06 -9.95
C PRO A 86 17.48 -3.85 -10.52
N ILE A 87 17.77 -2.64 -10.03
CA ILE A 87 17.12 -1.42 -10.52
C ILE A 87 17.59 -1.10 -11.93
N GLY A 88 18.90 -1.22 -12.20
CA GLY A 88 19.47 -1.03 -13.52
C GLY A 88 18.92 -2.02 -14.57
N GLU A 89 18.68 -3.27 -14.15
CA GLU A 89 18.05 -4.28 -15.02
C GLU A 89 16.57 -3.95 -15.27
N MET A 90 15.82 -3.50 -14.26
CA MET A 90 14.44 -3.02 -14.42
C MET A 90 14.36 -1.87 -15.44
N VAL A 91 15.25 -0.88 -15.34
CA VAL A 91 15.34 0.24 -16.29
C VAL A 91 15.61 -0.27 -17.71
N ARG A 92 16.58 -1.17 -17.86
CA ARG A 92 16.94 -1.76 -19.16
C ARG A 92 15.76 -2.52 -19.79
N LEU A 93 15.11 -3.39 -19.03
CA LEU A 93 13.97 -4.18 -19.50
C LEU A 93 12.77 -3.28 -19.84
N SER A 94 12.47 -2.31 -19.01
CA SER A 94 11.40 -1.34 -19.22
C SER A 94 11.56 -0.64 -20.59
N ILE A 95 12.74 -0.06 -20.85
CA ILE A 95 13.03 0.65 -22.11
C ILE A 95 13.02 -0.32 -23.29
N THR A 96 13.65 -1.51 -23.14
CA THR A 96 13.77 -2.49 -24.23
C THR A 96 12.42 -3.02 -24.69
N HIS A 97 11.50 -3.23 -23.75
CA HIS A 97 10.17 -3.79 -24.04
C HIS A 97 9.06 -2.75 -24.15
N GLY A 98 9.36 -1.45 -23.99
CA GLY A 98 8.35 -0.38 -24.00
C GLY A 98 7.29 -0.62 -22.93
N ILE A 99 7.72 -0.87 -21.68
CA ILE A 99 6.84 -1.03 -20.50
C ILE A 99 7.19 0.06 -19.51
N GLY A 100 6.27 1.01 -19.30
CA GLY A 100 6.45 2.07 -18.31
C GLY A 100 6.35 1.57 -16.87
N VAL A 101 6.92 2.32 -15.93
CA VAL A 101 6.75 2.12 -14.49
C VAL A 101 6.30 3.42 -13.85
N TYR A 102 5.10 3.43 -13.29
CA TYR A 102 4.50 4.56 -12.58
C TYR A 102 4.23 4.16 -11.12
N THR A 103 4.43 5.10 -10.20
CA THR A 103 4.30 4.83 -8.77
C THR A 103 3.35 5.81 -8.10
N ALA A 104 2.49 5.25 -7.24
CA ALA A 104 1.56 5.95 -6.36
C ALA A 104 1.81 5.50 -4.92
N HIS A 105 2.58 6.28 -4.17
CA HIS A 105 3.05 5.94 -2.82
C HIS A 105 2.42 6.87 -1.77
N THR A 106 3.17 7.73 -1.09
CA THR A 106 2.65 8.56 -0.01
C THR A 106 1.56 9.55 -0.43
N ASN A 107 1.46 9.93 -1.70
CA ASN A 107 0.32 10.67 -2.24
C ASN A 107 -0.97 9.84 -2.23
N PHE A 108 -0.88 8.54 -2.52
CA PHE A 108 -2.01 7.61 -2.52
C PHE A 108 -2.44 7.19 -1.11
N ASP A 109 -1.52 7.21 -0.13
CA ASP A 109 -1.82 6.92 1.27
C ASP A 109 -2.79 7.91 1.91
N GLN A 110 -2.82 9.14 1.42
CA GLN A 110 -3.54 10.25 2.04
C GLN A 110 -4.96 10.42 1.52
N VAL A 111 -5.24 9.96 0.30
CA VAL A 111 -6.50 10.29 -0.39
C VAL A 111 -7.66 9.43 0.09
N GLN A 112 -8.88 9.93 -0.13
CA GLN A 112 -10.09 9.14 0.07
C GLN A 112 -10.07 7.93 -0.88
N ASP A 113 -10.46 6.76 -0.36
CA ASP A 113 -10.36 5.45 -1.03
C ASP A 113 -8.91 5.04 -1.40
N GLY A 114 -7.90 5.67 -0.82
CA GLY A 114 -6.50 5.26 -0.88
C GLY A 114 -6.18 4.14 0.11
N THR A 115 -4.89 3.87 0.33
CA THR A 115 -4.43 2.71 1.12
C THR A 115 -5.03 2.67 2.53
N ALA A 116 -5.06 3.82 3.22
CA ALA A 116 -5.57 3.89 4.59
C ALA A 116 -7.09 3.66 4.67
N ASP A 117 -7.87 4.20 3.72
CA ASP A 117 -9.32 3.96 3.66
C ASP A 117 -9.63 2.50 3.33
N VAL A 118 -8.88 1.91 2.40
CA VAL A 118 -9.06 0.48 2.06
C VAL A 118 -8.80 -0.41 3.27
N LEU A 119 -7.75 -0.13 4.05
CA LEU A 119 -7.45 -0.89 5.26
C LEU A 119 -8.57 -0.73 6.32
N ALA A 120 -9.10 0.49 6.49
CA ALA A 120 -10.25 0.74 7.35
C ALA A 120 -11.51 0.00 6.89
N GLN A 121 -11.78 -0.05 5.58
CA GLN A 121 -12.89 -0.78 4.98
C GLN A 121 -12.76 -2.30 5.16
N VAL A 122 -11.55 -2.86 5.02
CA VAL A 122 -11.28 -4.29 5.25
C VAL A 122 -11.64 -4.69 6.68
N LEU A 123 -11.39 -3.81 7.65
CA LEU A 123 -11.77 -4.02 9.05
C LEU A 123 -13.21 -3.58 9.37
N GLU A 124 -13.95 -3.05 8.38
CA GLU A 124 -15.33 -2.58 8.53
C GLU A 124 -15.47 -1.48 9.60
N LEU A 125 -14.51 -0.55 9.63
CA LEU A 125 -14.56 0.60 10.53
C LEU A 125 -15.59 1.63 10.04
N GLY A 126 -16.45 2.07 10.93
CA GLY A 126 -17.40 3.15 10.68
C GLY A 126 -16.92 4.49 11.22
N GLN A 127 -17.48 5.59 10.69
CA GLN A 127 -17.18 6.96 11.13
C GLN A 127 -15.67 7.27 11.08
N VAL A 128 -15.06 6.96 9.95
CA VAL A 128 -13.62 7.08 9.76
C VAL A 128 -13.19 8.54 9.58
N GLU A 129 -12.07 8.89 10.21
CA GLU A 129 -11.39 10.18 10.06
C GLU A 129 -9.87 9.97 9.98
N PRO A 130 -9.09 10.89 9.38
CA PRO A 130 -7.62 10.78 9.35
C PRO A 130 -7.02 10.80 10.77
N ILE A 131 -5.96 10.01 11.00
CA ILE A 131 -5.13 10.11 12.22
C ILE A 131 -4.41 11.45 12.25
N VAL A 132 -3.80 11.82 11.09
CA VAL A 132 -3.16 13.11 10.89
C VAL A 132 -3.71 13.72 9.62
N ALA A 133 -4.49 14.78 9.76
CA ALA A 133 -4.97 15.55 8.62
C ALA A 133 -3.81 16.36 8.00
N THR A 134 -3.72 16.40 6.68
CA THR A 134 -2.73 17.18 5.93
C THR A 134 -3.38 18.41 5.30
N GLN A 135 -4.20 18.25 4.25
CA GLN A 135 -4.94 19.35 3.64
C GLN A 135 -6.37 18.91 3.27
N GLY A 136 -7.35 19.71 3.63
CA GLY A 136 -8.76 19.37 3.40
C GLY A 136 -9.13 18.07 4.11
N ASN A 137 -9.63 17.07 3.35
CA ASN A 137 -9.99 15.74 3.83
C ASN A 137 -8.87 14.71 3.66
N LEU A 138 -7.69 15.14 3.21
CA LEU A 138 -6.52 14.27 3.05
C LEU A 138 -5.85 14.02 4.40
N GLY A 139 -5.14 12.93 4.51
CA GLY A 139 -4.33 12.66 5.70
C GLY A 139 -3.93 11.20 5.86
N TYR A 140 -2.95 11.01 6.72
CA TYR A 140 -2.36 9.70 7.00
C TYR A 140 -3.18 8.89 7.98
N GLY A 141 -3.28 7.60 7.66
CA GLY A 141 -4.01 6.62 8.45
C GLY A 141 -5.50 6.93 8.58
N ARG A 142 -6.21 6.05 9.22
CA ARG A 142 -7.63 6.24 9.58
C ARG A 142 -7.87 5.79 10.99
N VAL A 143 -8.77 6.47 11.68
CA VAL A 143 -9.31 6.01 12.96
C VAL A 143 -10.83 5.96 12.86
N GLY A 144 -11.41 4.86 13.31
CA GLY A 144 -12.85 4.63 13.21
C GLY A 144 -13.37 3.70 14.31
N ASN A 145 -14.67 3.44 14.27
CA ASN A 145 -15.35 2.64 15.29
C ASN A 145 -15.76 1.28 14.73
N LEU A 146 -15.61 0.25 15.56
CA LEU A 146 -16.20 -1.07 15.32
C LEU A 146 -17.66 -1.06 15.76
N GLN A 147 -18.56 -1.55 14.92
CA GLN A 147 -20.00 -1.66 15.22
C GLN A 147 -20.52 -3.03 14.76
N PRO A 148 -20.80 -3.95 15.70
CA PRO A 148 -20.62 -3.84 17.15
C PRO A 148 -19.14 -3.86 17.58
N ALA A 149 -18.88 -3.50 18.84
CA ALA A 149 -17.58 -3.68 19.45
C ALA A 149 -17.19 -5.17 19.44
N LEU A 150 -15.89 -5.45 19.31
CA LEU A 150 -15.31 -6.79 19.32
C LEU A 150 -14.44 -6.97 20.58
N THR A 151 -14.23 -8.21 21.01
CA THR A 151 -13.12 -8.50 21.91
C THR A 151 -11.80 -8.34 21.16
N LEU A 152 -10.69 -8.13 21.85
CA LEU A 152 -9.38 -8.08 21.20
C LEU A 152 -9.11 -9.38 20.44
N ASP A 153 -9.45 -10.54 21.01
CA ASP A 153 -9.31 -11.85 20.35
C ASP A 153 -10.07 -11.90 19.03
N ALA A 154 -11.36 -11.54 19.04
CA ALA A 154 -12.16 -11.50 17.81
C ALA A 154 -11.64 -10.47 16.77
N LEU A 155 -11.02 -9.37 17.21
CA LEU A 155 -10.38 -8.42 16.31
C LEU A 155 -9.11 -9.02 15.68
N LEU A 156 -8.28 -9.73 16.45
CA LEU A 156 -7.09 -10.44 15.92
C LEU A 156 -7.50 -11.51 14.91
N GLU A 157 -8.54 -12.31 15.21
CA GLU A 157 -9.10 -13.27 14.26
C GLU A 157 -9.62 -12.59 12.98
N LYS A 158 -10.29 -11.45 13.10
CA LYS A 158 -10.76 -10.66 11.95
C LYS A 158 -9.59 -10.18 11.10
N ILE A 159 -8.53 -9.64 11.71
CA ILE A 159 -7.31 -9.22 11.01
C ILE A 159 -6.68 -10.42 10.29
N GLN A 160 -6.51 -11.54 11.00
CA GLN A 160 -5.95 -12.76 10.42
C GLN A 160 -6.77 -13.27 9.22
N SER A 161 -8.09 -13.28 9.32
CA SER A 161 -8.96 -13.79 8.26
C SER A 161 -9.06 -12.86 7.05
N ARG A 162 -8.97 -11.52 7.25
CA ARG A 162 -9.19 -10.52 6.19
C ARG A 162 -7.92 -10.11 5.47
N LEU A 163 -6.79 -10.06 6.18
CA LEU A 163 -5.50 -9.63 5.64
C LEU A 163 -4.57 -10.81 5.37
N ALA A 164 -4.83 -11.97 6.00
CA ALA A 164 -4.00 -13.17 5.93
C ALA A 164 -2.50 -12.88 6.15
N PRO A 165 -2.12 -12.11 7.18
CA PRO A 165 -0.73 -11.88 7.47
C PRO A 165 -0.05 -13.21 7.85
N PRO A 166 1.24 -13.38 7.54
CA PRO A 166 1.96 -14.59 7.90
C PRO A 166 2.15 -14.75 9.42
N ASP A 167 2.12 -13.63 10.15
CA ASP A 167 2.20 -13.56 11.61
C ASP A 167 1.54 -12.27 12.13
N LEU A 168 1.07 -12.27 13.38
CA LEU A 168 0.57 -11.12 14.10
C LEU A 168 1.37 -10.91 15.39
N ILE A 169 1.99 -9.75 15.53
CA ILE A 169 2.70 -9.35 16.75
C ILE A 169 1.89 -8.27 17.43
N TYR A 170 1.61 -8.38 18.72
CA TYR A 170 0.86 -7.37 19.45
C TYR A 170 1.38 -7.11 20.86
N SER A 171 0.96 -5.98 21.46
CA SER A 171 1.43 -5.53 22.77
C SER A 171 1.11 -6.53 23.88
N PRO A 172 2.07 -6.86 24.77
CA PRO A 172 1.94 -7.95 25.75
C PRO A 172 0.98 -7.66 26.92
N THR A 173 0.50 -6.43 27.07
CA THR A 173 -0.42 -6.02 28.14
C THR A 173 -1.89 -6.21 27.80
N ALA A 174 -2.18 -6.77 26.63
CA ALA A 174 -3.54 -6.89 26.14
C ALA A 174 -4.31 -8.03 26.84
N ASP A 175 -5.45 -7.70 27.44
CA ASP A 175 -6.46 -8.68 27.82
C ASP A 175 -7.27 -9.04 26.56
N LEU A 176 -7.18 -10.29 26.10
CA LEU A 176 -7.88 -10.77 24.91
C LEU A 176 -9.41 -10.62 24.99
N ASN A 177 -9.98 -10.60 26.18
CA ASN A 177 -11.41 -10.39 26.39
C ASN A 177 -11.83 -8.92 26.46
N GLN A 178 -10.88 -7.97 26.47
CA GLN A 178 -11.24 -6.56 26.56
C GLN A 178 -12.02 -6.12 25.31
N SER A 179 -13.04 -5.28 25.54
CA SER A 179 -13.90 -4.75 24.47
C SER A 179 -13.20 -3.63 23.71
N ILE A 180 -13.10 -3.77 22.40
CA ILE A 180 -12.53 -2.80 21.48
C ILE A 180 -13.64 -2.11 20.69
N HIS A 181 -13.68 -0.80 20.79
CA HIS A 181 -14.67 0.06 20.13
C HIS A 181 -14.03 0.92 19.04
N ARG A 182 -12.81 1.43 19.27
CA ARG A 182 -12.16 2.40 18.40
C ARG A 182 -10.77 1.92 17.99
N VAL A 183 -10.54 1.84 16.68
CA VAL A 183 -9.34 1.29 16.08
C VAL A 183 -8.73 2.33 15.14
N ALA A 184 -7.42 2.49 15.21
CA ALA A 184 -6.63 3.23 14.25
C ALA A 184 -5.90 2.26 13.32
N VAL A 185 -5.78 2.60 12.04
CA VAL A 185 -5.09 1.81 11.03
C VAL A 185 -4.20 2.69 10.16
N LEU A 186 -3.03 2.20 9.82
CA LEU A 186 -2.15 2.77 8.80
C LEU A 186 -1.32 1.63 8.21
N GLY A 187 -1.44 1.38 6.91
CA GLY A 187 -0.68 0.36 6.20
C GLY A 187 0.81 0.69 6.17
N GLY A 188 1.63 -0.33 5.97
CA GLY A 188 3.07 -0.17 5.89
C GLY A 188 3.71 0.31 7.20
N SER A 189 4.78 1.06 7.09
CA SER A 189 5.67 1.45 8.19
C SER A 189 5.13 2.65 8.99
N GLY A 190 3.96 2.50 9.62
CA GLY A 190 3.23 3.58 10.30
C GLY A 190 3.57 3.82 11.77
N ALA A 191 4.48 3.05 12.37
CA ALA A 191 4.73 3.14 13.82
C ALA A 191 5.29 4.49 14.32
N SER A 192 5.78 5.36 13.43
CA SER A 192 6.15 6.74 13.75
C SER A 192 4.96 7.61 14.18
N PHE A 193 3.74 7.24 13.80
CA PHE A 193 2.50 7.96 14.13
C PHE A 193 1.89 7.57 15.50
N LEU A 194 2.55 6.73 16.31
CA LEU A 194 2.08 6.31 17.62
C LEU A 194 1.60 7.47 18.52
N LYS A 195 2.34 8.59 18.52
CA LYS A 195 2.00 9.78 19.30
C LYS A 195 0.71 10.45 18.84
N ASP A 196 0.47 10.44 17.54
CA ASP A 196 -0.73 11.04 16.95
C ASP A 196 -1.92 10.11 17.15
N VAL A 197 -1.74 8.80 16.97
CA VAL A 197 -2.76 7.80 17.29
C VAL A 197 -3.22 7.89 18.74
N ALA A 198 -2.30 8.06 19.69
CA ALA A 198 -2.66 8.21 21.11
C ALA A 198 -3.59 9.40 21.39
N LYS A 199 -3.57 10.45 20.56
CA LYS A 199 -4.46 11.62 20.67
C LYS A 199 -5.89 11.31 20.19
N THR A 200 -6.08 10.29 19.35
CA THR A 200 -7.37 9.94 18.74
C THR A 200 -8.29 9.13 19.68
N LYS A 201 -7.80 8.74 20.85
CA LYS A 201 -8.48 7.83 21.79
C LYS A 201 -8.74 6.42 21.22
N ALA A 202 -8.02 6.00 20.19
CA ALA A 202 -8.03 4.62 19.73
C ALA A 202 -7.49 3.68 20.83
N GLN A 203 -8.11 2.51 20.95
CA GLN A 203 -7.67 1.46 21.86
C GLN A 203 -6.63 0.55 21.22
N VAL A 204 -6.72 0.41 19.89
CA VAL A 204 -5.85 -0.42 19.07
C VAL A 204 -5.29 0.41 17.92
N TYR A 205 -4.01 0.18 17.60
CA TYR A 205 -3.36 0.68 16.40
C TYR A 205 -2.80 -0.48 15.58
N LEU A 206 -3.36 -0.69 14.39
CA LEU A 206 -2.88 -1.65 13.40
C LEU A 206 -1.95 -0.97 12.40
N THR A 207 -0.74 -1.47 12.27
CA THR A 207 0.28 -1.00 11.32
C THR A 207 1.30 -2.10 11.04
N SER A 208 2.51 -1.77 10.61
CA SER A 208 3.59 -2.73 10.40
C SER A 208 5.00 -2.17 10.66
N ASP A 209 6.01 -3.03 10.50
CA ASP A 209 7.44 -2.74 10.67
C ASP A 209 7.78 -2.13 12.05
N CYS A 210 7.10 -2.61 13.08
CA CYS A 210 7.22 -2.08 14.43
C CYS A 210 8.48 -2.58 15.13
N LYS A 211 9.22 -1.64 15.71
CA LYS A 211 10.43 -1.92 16.51
C LYS A 211 10.09 -2.22 17.96
N PHE A 212 10.95 -2.96 18.65
CA PHE A 212 10.79 -3.32 20.06
C PHE A 212 10.38 -2.14 20.97
N HIS A 213 11.06 -0.99 20.86
CA HIS A 213 10.76 0.17 21.69
C HIS A 213 9.40 0.81 21.37
N GLN A 214 8.84 0.59 20.18
CA GLN A 214 7.52 1.09 19.81
C GLN A 214 6.40 0.30 20.51
N PHE A 215 6.60 -1.01 20.73
CA PHE A 215 5.71 -1.80 21.59
C PHE A 215 5.80 -1.35 23.04
N GLN A 216 7.00 -1.00 23.53
CA GLN A 216 7.15 -0.41 24.86
C GLN A 216 6.41 0.94 24.96
N GLU A 217 6.62 1.84 24.00
CA GLU A 217 5.95 3.15 23.95
C GLU A 217 4.43 3.01 23.88
N SER A 218 3.91 2.08 23.09
CA SER A 218 2.47 1.84 22.96
C SER A 218 1.87 1.38 24.29
N ARG A 219 2.52 0.45 24.97
CA ARG A 219 2.13 -0.01 26.29
C ARG A 219 2.07 1.15 27.30
N ASP A 220 3.09 1.99 27.35
CA ASP A 220 3.18 3.11 28.28
C ASP A 220 2.10 4.18 28.01
N ARG A 221 1.48 4.13 26.82
CA ARG A 221 0.34 4.98 26.40
C ARG A 221 -1.03 4.29 26.53
N ASN A 222 -1.10 3.07 27.06
CA ASN A 222 -2.30 2.24 27.10
C ASN A 222 -2.93 2.04 25.71
N LEU A 223 -2.11 1.93 24.66
CA LEU A 223 -2.51 1.65 23.29
C LEU A 223 -2.03 0.26 22.92
N ILE A 224 -2.92 -0.59 22.40
CA ILE A 224 -2.55 -1.89 21.87
C ILE A 224 -2.00 -1.70 20.46
N LEU A 225 -0.69 -1.92 20.26
CA LEU A 225 -0.06 -1.92 18.95
C LEU A 225 -0.14 -3.31 18.36
N ILE A 226 -0.58 -3.41 17.10
CA ILE A 226 -0.61 -4.64 16.31
C ILE A 226 0.24 -4.42 15.06
N ASP A 227 1.26 -5.26 14.87
CA ASP A 227 2.01 -5.38 13.63
C ASP A 227 1.47 -6.58 12.84
N ALA A 228 0.82 -6.30 11.71
CA ALA A 228 0.26 -7.33 10.82
C ALA A 228 1.07 -7.50 9.53
N GLY A 229 2.25 -6.90 9.48
CA GLY A 229 3.14 -6.98 8.33
C GLY A 229 2.82 -6.01 7.21
N HIS A 230 3.87 -5.54 6.55
CA HIS A 230 3.83 -4.50 5.53
C HIS A 230 2.96 -4.91 4.34
N TYR A 231 3.29 -6.02 3.71
CA TYR A 231 2.58 -6.54 2.54
C TYR A 231 1.08 -6.74 2.82
N ALA A 232 0.72 -7.36 3.94
CA ALA A 232 -0.67 -7.67 4.28
C ALA A 232 -1.51 -6.41 4.51
N THR A 233 -0.91 -5.33 5.04
CA THR A 233 -1.62 -4.08 5.34
C THR A 233 -1.79 -3.16 4.12
N GLU A 234 -0.97 -3.27 3.08
CA GLU A 234 -1.03 -2.41 1.88
C GLU A 234 -1.56 -3.12 0.63
N ARG A 235 -1.30 -4.42 0.47
CA ARG A 235 -1.71 -5.20 -0.71
C ARG A 235 -3.20 -5.08 -1.07
N PRO A 236 -4.14 -4.98 -0.12
CA PRO A 236 -5.56 -4.79 -0.43
C PRO A 236 -5.85 -3.54 -1.26
N ALA A 237 -5.06 -2.47 -1.12
CA ALA A 237 -5.23 -1.24 -1.89
C ALA A 237 -4.94 -1.45 -3.39
N CYS A 238 -3.99 -2.31 -3.74
CA CYS A 238 -3.70 -2.67 -5.14
C CYS A 238 -4.92 -3.34 -5.82
N ALA A 239 -5.60 -4.23 -5.11
CA ALA A 239 -6.81 -4.86 -5.63
C ALA A 239 -7.97 -3.87 -5.82
N THR A 240 -8.09 -2.89 -4.92
CA THR A 240 -9.06 -1.80 -5.02
C THR A 240 -8.74 -0.88 -6.21
N LEU A 241 -7.47 -0.57 -6.42
CA LEU A 241 -7.00 0.21 -7.56
C LEU A 241 -7.33 -0.48 -8.89
N VAL A 242 -7.10 -1.79 -9.00
CA VAL A 242 -7.52 -2.59 -10.16
C VAL A 242 -9.01 -2.43 -10.43
N LYS A 243 -9.87 -2.56 -9.42
CA LYS A 243 -11.33 -2.39 -9.57
C LYS A 243 -11.71 -1.00 -10.05
N LYS A 244 -11.06 0.06 -9.52
CA LYS A 244 -11.29 1.44 -9.98
C LYS A 244 -10.85 1.62 -11.44
N MET A 245 -9.71 1.07 -11.84
CA MET A 245 -9.22 1.12 -13.22
C MET A 245 -10.11 0.31 -14.18
N GLN A 246 -10.65 -0.83 -13.75
CA GLN A 246 -11.61 -1.60 -14.54
C GLN A 246 -12.88 -0.79 -14.88
N ALA A 247 -13.33 0.07 -13.98
CA ALA A 247 -14.46 0.95 -14.21
C ALA A 247 -14.20 2.04 -15.28
N LEU A 248 -12.94 2.27 -15.66
CA LEU A 248 -12.54 3.24 -16.71
C LEU A 248 -12.57 2.66 -18.12
N ASN A 249 -13.02 1.42 -18.32
CA ASN A 249 -13.02 0.72 -19.61
C ASN A 249 -11.61 0.65 -20.25
N LEU A 250 -10.59 0.33 -19.45
CA LEU A 250 -9.27 -0.02 -19.99
C LEU A 250 -9.35 -1.30 -20.81
N GLU A 251 -8.50 -1.41 -21.84
CA GLU A 251 -8.44 -2.61 -22.66
C GLU A 251 -8.00 -3.83 -21.84
N TRP A 252 -7.10 -3.63 -20.87
CA TRP A 252 -6.65 -4.66 -19.96
C TRP A 252 -6.11 -4.06 -18.67
N VAL A 253 -6.47 -4.62 -17.53
CA VAL A 253 -5.89 -4.33 -16.23
C VAL A 253 -5.99 -5.55 -15.32
N SER A 254 -4.91 -5.91 -14.67
CA SER A 254 -4.86 -7.01 -13.71
C SER A 254 -3.90 -6.71 -12.57
N LEU A 255 -4.07 -7.48 -11.50
CA LEU A 255 -3.16 -7.51 -10.38
C LEU A 255 -2.03 -8.50 -10.68
N SER A 256 -0.79 -8.13 -10.37
CA SER A 256 0.35 -9.04 -10.52
C SER A 256 0.20 -10.30 -9.66
N THR A 257 0.55 -11.43 -10.25
CA THR A 257 0.64 -12.73 -9.55
C THR A 257 2.04 -12.98 -8.97
N GLN A 258 3.01 -12.13 -9.34
CA GLN A 258 4.40 -12.20 -8.87
C GLN A 258 4.70 -11.22 -7.73
N ASP A 259 3.67 -10.54 -7.24
CA ASP A 259 3.77 -9.62 -6.11
C ASP A 259 3.70 -10.42 -4.81
N GLU A 260 4.71 -10.31 -3.96
CA GLU A 260 4.90 -11.19 -2.81
C GLU A 260 5.38 -10.46 -1.55
N ASP A 261 5.16 -11.07 -0.38
CA ASP A 261 5.85 -10.66 0.86
C ASP A 261 7.28 -11.20 0.82
N PHE A 262 8.28 -10.32 0.91
CA PHE A 262 9.70 -10.71 0.89
C PHE A 262 10.18 -11.36 2.19
N ARG A 263 9.32 -11.47 3.20
CA ARG A 263 9.61 -12.10 4.48
C ARG A 263 9.03 -13.49 4.51
N GLN A 264 9.80 -14.43 5.03
CA GLN A 264 9.36 -15.80 5.33
C GLN A 264 9.41 -16.01 6.83
N PHE A 265 8.39 -16.67 7.36
CA PHE A 265 8.28 -16.97 8.78
C PHE A 265 8.50 -18.46 9.02
N TYR A 266 9.42 -18.76 9.92
CA TYR A 266 9.67 -20.14 10.32
C TYR A 266 8.68 -20.52 11.42
N ASN A 267 7.56 -21.13 11.01
CA ASN A 267 6.57 -21.68 11.95
C ASN A 267 6.92 -23.13 12.22
N GLN A 268 7.09 -23.49 13.50
CA GLN A 268 7.31 -24.88 13.93
C GLN A 268 6.00 -25.64 14.01
#